data_dcaf4ac1c6eec8a6adf89fcd6fc08adc
#
_entry.id   dcaf4ac1c6eec8a6adf89fcd6fc08adc
#
_cell.length_a   1.000
_cell.length_b   1.000
_cell.length_c   1.000
_cell.angle_alpha   90.00
_cell.angle_beta   90.00
_cell.angle_gamma   90.00
#
_symmetry.space_group_name_H-M   'P 1'
#
loop_
_entity.id
_entity.type
_entity.pdbx_description
1 polymer ?
#
loop_
_entity_poly.entity_id
_entity_poly.type
_entity_poly.pdbx_seq_one_letter_code
_entity_poly.pdbx_strand_id
1 'polypeptide(L)'
;MDVLVTGADSDLGRTIAEMFRSAGHQVVVTGRRGDELEVVAKELDVDAIVCDPTDPVSMADARPRFPAHLDTVVTVPDSAPSVGDPRTFTIADSAAAWRSAFDRTVLSAVITVAAVADNLRSGGSIVTVVADDSGDDGPNAAVKAALSNWTAGQADHLGTRGITINSVACGRTAQANYAGLAVAPSSVPIEIARLALFLATPAARHITGQTLHVGRGAAVSYG
;
A
#
# COMPACT_ATOMS: atom_id res chain seq x y z
N MET A 1 18.24 -4.01 -4.37
CA MET A 1 17.29 -4.59 -3.39
C MET A 1 16.28 -5.41 -4.17
N ASP A 2 15.82 -6.50 -3.56
CA ASP A 2 14.73 -7.33 -4.09
C ASP A 2 13.42 -6.85 -3.45
N VAL A 3 12.50 -6.36 -4.26
CA VAL A 3 11.30 -5.63 -3.82
C VAL A 3 10.05 -6.33 -4.33
N LEU A 4 9.10 -6.55 -3.45
CA LEU A 4 7.75 -7.02 -3.80
C LEU A 4 6.77 -5.85 -3.69
N VAL A 5 6.02 -5.57 -4.75
CA VAL A 5 4.95 -4.56 -4.76
C VAL A 5 3.63 -5.24 -5.07
N THR A 6 2.67 -5.16 -4.12
CA THR A 6 1.32 -5.69 -4.36
C THR A 6 0.39 -4.64 -4.95
N GLY A 7 -0.73 -5.06 -5.55
CA GLY A 7 -1.71 -4.15 -6.13
C GLY A 7 -1.18 -3.35 -7.33
N ALA A 8 -0.19 -3.89 -8.04
CA ALA A 8 0.44 -3.23 -9.19
C ALA A 8 -0.49 -3.13 -10.42
N ASP A 9 -1.61 -3.81 -10.40
CA ASP A 9 -2.73 -3.66 -11.33
C ASP A 9 -3.56 -2.38 -11.07
N SER A 10 -3.18 -1.56 -10.08
CA SER A 10 -3.70 -0.21 -9.85
C SER A 10 -2.69 0.86 -10.27
N ASP A 11 -3.16 2.09 -10.56
CA ASP A 11 -2.30 3.22 -10.94
C ASP A 11 -1.26 3.54 -9.87
N LEU A 12 -1.65 3.45 -8.59
CA LEU A 12 -0.76 3.71 -7.46
C LEU A 12 0.31 2.61 -7.33
N GLY A 13 -0.09 1.34 -7.38
CA GLY A 13 0.85 0.22 -7.30
C GLY A 13 1.82 0.20 -8.46
N ARG A 14 1.33 0.49 -9.69
CA ARG A 14 2.17 0.66 -10.89
C ARG A 14 3.19 1.79 -10.69
N THR A 15 2.76 2.98 -10.22
CA THR A 15 3.66 4.12 -9.98
C THR A 15 4.74 3.78 -8.96
N ILE A 16 4.40 3.03 -7.90
CA ILE A 16 5.36 2.58 -6.90
C ILE A 16 6.36 1.59 -7.52
N ALA A 17 5.88 0.58 -8.26
CA ALA A 17 6.74 -0.40 -8.92
C ALA A 17 7.71 0.28 -9.90
N GLU A 18 7.23 1.22 -10.71
CA GLU A 18 8.02 2.03 -11.63
C GLU A 18 9.11 2.84 -10.90
N MET A 19 8.79 3.45 -9.76
CA MET A 19 9.73 4.22 -8.96
C MET A 19 10.87 3.34 -8.45
N PHE A 20 10.58 2.16 -7.90
CA PHE A 20 11.61 1.23 -7.46
C PHE A 20 12.44 0.68 -8.61
N ARG A 21 11.80 0.33 -9.74
CA ARG A 21 12.50 -0.15 -10.94
C ARG A 21 13.45 0.90 -11.51
N SER A 22 12.98 2.16 -11.60
CA SER A 22 13.79 3.30 -12.06
C SER A 22 14.96 3.63 -11.14
N ALA A 23 14.82 3.33 -9.85
CA ALA A 23 15.93 3.44 -8.89
C ALA A 23 16.92 2.27 -8.96
N GLY A 24 16.78 1.34 -9.91
CA GLY A 24 17.69 0.22 -10.16
C GLY A 24 17.47 -1.00 -9.27
N HIS A 25 16.27 -1.16 -8.70
CA HIS A 25 15.94 -2.32 -7.88
C HIS A 25 15.33 -3.45 -8.71
N GLN A 26 15.47 -4.69 -8.24
CA GLN A 26 14.75 -5.84 -8.80
C GLN A 26 13.35 -5.82 -8.19
N VAL A 27 12.33 -5.77 -9.05
CA VAL A 27 10.94 -5.65 -8.62
C VAL A 27 10.15 -6.85 -9.10
N VAL A 28 9.37 -7.44 -8.20
CA VAL A 28 8.32 -8.41 -8.52
C VAL A 28 7.00 -7.76 -8.18
N VAL A 29 6.03 -7.85 -9.08
CA VAL A 29 4.70 -7.24 -8.89
C VAL A 29 3.63 -8.29 -8.68
N THR A 30 2.62 -7.98 -7.87
CA THR A 30 1.42 -8.82 -7.75
C THR A 30 0.14 -8.00 -7.91
N GLY A 31 -0.92 -8.66 -8.34
CA GLY A 31 -2.25 -8.07 -8.50
C GLY A 31 -3.29 -9.14 -8.81
N ARG A 32 -4.56 -8.79 -8.73
CA ARG A 32 -5.68 -9.70 -9.01
C ARG A 32 -6.02 -9.76 -10.49
N ARG A 33 -5.90 -8.64 -11.19
CA ARG A 33 -6.32 -8.49 -12.58
C ARG A 33 -5.15 -8.85 -13.50
N GLY A 34 -5.19 -10.10 -13.98
CA GLY A 34 -4.09 -10.66 -14.77
C GLY A 34 -3.75 -9.83 -16.00
N ASP A 35 -4.76 -9.33 -16.73
CA ASP A 35 -4.56 -8.56 -17.97
C ASP A 35 -3.83 -7.24 -17.70
N GLU A 36 -4.26 -6.47 -16.70
CA GLU A 36 -3.60 -5.22 -16.30
C GLU A 36 -2.20 -5.47 -15.75
N LEU A 37 -2.04 -6.53 -14.95
CA LEU A 37 -0.76 -6.89 -14.37
C LEU A 37 0.25 -7.32 -15.45
N GLU A 38 -0.19 -8.01 -16.50
CA GLU A 38 0.65 -8.37 -17.64
C GLU A 38 1.14 -7.14 -18.40
N VAL A 39 0.29 -6.11 -18.56
CA VAL A 39 0.70 -4.83 -19.16
C VAL A 39 1.79 -4.18 -18.32
N VAL A 40 1.61 -4.08 -17.01
CA VAL A 40 2.60 -3.52 -16.09
C VAL A 40 3.93 -4.29 -16.16
N ALA A 41 3.87 -5.63 -16.14
CA ALA A 41 5.03 -6.48 -16.21
C ALA A 41 5.86 -6.26 -17.49
N LYS A 42 5.18 -6.13 -18.62
CA LYS A 42 5.84 -5.86 -19.92
C LYS A 42 6.43 -4.45 -19.99
N GLU A 43 5.71 -3.44 -19.52
CA GLU A 43 6.16 -2.05 -19.58
C GLU A 43 7.36 -1.77 -18.66
N LEU A 44 7.37 -2.37 -17.48
CA LEU A 44 8.43 -2.17 -16.51
C LEU A 44 9.56 -3.20 -16.61
N ASP A 45 9.40 -4.22 -17.46
CA ASP A 45 10.34 -5.36 -17.56
C ASP A 45 10.58 -6.00 -16.19
N VAL A 46 9.49 -6.49 -15.56
CA VAL A 46 9.48 -7.10 -14.22
C VAL A 46 8.67 -8.38 -14.18
N ASP A 47 8.97 -9.25 -13.23
CA ASP A 47 8.19 -10.46 -12.99
C ASP A 47 6.84 -10.15 -12.34
N ALA A 48 5.79 -10.87 -12.76
CA ALA A 48 4.43 -10.71 -12.26
C ALA A 48 3.84 -12.01 -11.72
N ILE A 49 3.13 -11.91 -10.60
CA ILE A 49 2.44 -13.01 -9.96
C ILE A 49 0.98 -12.64 -9.73
N VAL A 50 0.07 -13.27 -10.48
CA VAL A 50 -1.36 -13.06 -10.25
C VAL A 50 -1.77 -13.76 -8.97
N CYS A 51 -2.31 -13.00 -8.02
CA CYS A 51 -2.90 -13.50 -6.78
C CYS A 51 -3.85 -12.46 -6.16
N ASP A 52 -4.80 -12.94 -5.37
CA ASP A 52 -5.70 -12.10 -4.59
C ASP A 52 -5.21 -12.02 -3.13
N PRO A 53 -4.70 -10.86 -2.68
CA PRO A 53 -4.20 -10.73 -1.30
C PRO A 53 -5.32 -10.75 -0.24
N THR A 54 -6.58 -10.73 -0.64
CA THR A 54 -7.72 -10.88 0.27
C THR A 54 -8.18 -12.34 0.42
N ASP A 55 -7.69 -13.24 -0.44
CA ASP A 55 -7.98 -14.68 -0.41
C ASP A 55 -6.78 -15.47 0.10
N PRO A 56 -6.85 -16.08 1.30
CA PRO A 56 -5.78 -16.90 1.84
C PRO A 56 -5.37 -18.09 0.96
N VAL A 57 -6.29 -18.67 0.21
CA VAL A 57 -6.00 -19.80 -0.68
C VAL A 57 -5.17 -19.31 -1.87
N SER A 58 -5.61 -18.23 -2.52
CA SER A 58 -4.87 -17.61 -3.62
C SER A 58 -3.44 -17.22 -3.19
N MET A 59 -3.29 -16.67 -1.99
CA MET A 59 -1.97 -16.29 -1.45
C MET A 59 -1.10 -17.51 -1.12
N ALA A 60 -1.67 -18.59 -0.59
CA ALA A 60 -0.94 -19.82 -0.34
C ALA A 60 -0.42 -20.46 -1.64
N ASP A 61 -1.23 -20.47 -2.70
CA ASP A 61 -0.85 -20.98 -4.02
C ASP A 61 0.22 -20.10 -4.70
N ALA A 62 0.20 -18.79 -4.46
CA ALA A 62 1.20 -17.86 -4.98
C ALA A 62 2.54 -17.91 -4.23
N ARG A 63 2.53 -18.29 -2.94
CA ARG A 63 3.71 -18.27 -2.04
C ARG A 63 4.97 -18.93 -2.63
N PRO A 64 4.94 -20.10 -3.28
CA PRO A 64 6.12 -20.72 -3.87
C PRO A 64 6.76 -19.93 -5.02
N ARG A 65 6.04 -18.98 -5.58
CA ARG A 65 6.48 -18.13 -6.70
C ARG A 65 7.12 -16.82 -6.22
N PHE A 66 6.95 -16.46 -4.94
CA PHE A 66 7.60 -15.28 -4.39
C PHE A 66 9.12 -15.46 -4.34
N PRO A 67 9.89 -14.36 -4.51
CA PRO A 67 11.34 -14.42 -4.34
C PRO A 67 11.74 -15.04 -3.00
N ALA A 68 12.72 -15.94 -3.01
CA ALA A 68 13.22 -16.58 -1.79
C ALA A 68 13.82 -15.58 -0.78
N HIS A 69 14.23 -14.41 -1.29
CA HIS A 69 14.79 -13.33 -0.49
C HIS A 69 14.16 -12.01 -0.92
N LEU A 70 13.71 -11.23 0.06
CA LEU A 70 13.14 -9.91 -0.13
C LEU A 70 13.83 -8.92 0.80
N ASP A 71 14.18 -7.77 0.30
CA ASP A 71 14.67 -6.64 1.09
C ASP A 71 13.52 -5.71 1.49
N THR A 72 12.52 -5.58 0.60
CA THR A 72 11.39 -4.67 0.82
C THR A 72 10.09 -5.27 0.32
N VAL A 73 9.04 -5.06 1.08
CA VAL A 73 7.65 -5.35 0.68
C VAL A 73 6.83 -4.09 0.76
N VAL A 74 6.16 -3.73 -0.35
CA VAL A 74 5.20 -2.62 -0.38
C VAL A 74 3.81 -3.19 -0.62
N THR A 75 2.92 -3.05 0.37
CA THR A 75 1.54 -3.48 0.20
C THR A 75 0.67 -2.30 -0.22
N VAL A 76 0.06 -2.42 -1.39
CA VAL A 76 -0.86 -1.42 -1.93
C VAL A 76 -2.25 -2.04 -1.99
N PRO A 77 -3.26 -1.42 -1.36
CA PRO A 77 -4.62 -1.91 -1.40
C PRO A 77 -5.17 -1.82 -2.82
N ASP A 78 -6.03 -2.76 -3.16
CA ASP A 78 -6.76 -2.72 -4.41
C ASP A 78 -7.73 -1.53 -4.46
N SER A 79 -7.95 -1.01 -5.66
CA SER A 79 -8.87 0.10 -5.88
C SER A 79 -10.29 -0.28 -5.43
N ALA A 80 -10.96 0.65 -4.74
CA ALA A 80 -12.35 0.45 -4.36
C ALA A 80 -13.23 0.32 -5.60
N PRO A 81 -14.11 -0.68 -5.68
CA PRO A 81 -15.15 -0.66 -6.70
C PRO A 81 -16.00 0.60 -6.48
N SER A 82 -16.46 1.20 -7.58
CA SER A 82 -17.43 2.30 -7.48
C SER A 82 -18.67 1.81 -6.77
N VAL A 83 -18.83 2.18 -5.53
CA VAL A 83 -20.02 1.87 -4.73
C VAL A 83 -21.01 3.00 -4.97
N GLY A 84 -22.30 2.68 -5.13
CA GLY A 84 -23.35 3.69 -5.33
C GLY A 84 -23.42 4.74 -4.22
N ASP A 85 -24.38 5.65 -4.28
CA ASP A 85 -24.55 6.72 -3.28
C ASP A 85 -24.79 6.11 -1.87
N PRO A 86 -23.89 6.33 -0.89
CA PRO A 86 -24.04 5.78 0.47
C PRO A 86 -25.35 6.14 1.15
N ARG A 87 -26.00 7.23 0.74
CA ARG A 87 -27.30 7.65 1.26
C ARG A 87 -28.46 6.72 0.88
N THR A 88 -28.24 5.90 -0.13
CA THR A 88 -29.25 4.92 -0.59
C THR A 88 -28.99 3.51 -0.08
N PHE A 89 -27.93 3.30 0.72
CA PHE A 89 -27.54 1.99 1.20
C PHE A 89 -28.55 1.40 2.18
N THR A 90 -28.87 0.13 1.97
CA THR A 90 -29.50 -0.70 3.00
C THR A 90 -28.48 -1.04 4.11
N ILE A 91 -28.96 -1.60 5.21
CA ILE A 91 -28.08 -2.12 6.27
C ILE A 91 -27.13 -3.21 5.71
N ALA A 92 -27.63 -4.03 4.79
CA ALA A 92 -26.83 -5.07 4.15
C ALA A 92 -25.72 -4.48 3.26
N ASP A 93 -26.04 -3.44 2.48
CA ASP A 93 -25.06 -2.73 1.63
C ASP A 93 -23.99 -2.06 2.50
N SER A 94 -24.40 -1.42 3.60
CA SER A 94 -23.48 -0.82 4.56
C SER A 94 -22.54 -1.87 5.15
N ALA A 95 -23.05 -3.01 5.59
CA ALA A 95 -22.24 -4.10 6.13
C ALA A 95 -21.26 -4.68 5.08
N ALA A 96 -21.70 -4.80 3.82
CA ALA A 96 -20.85 -5.26 2.71
C ALA A 96 -19.73 -4.26 2.42
N ALA A 97 -20.03 -2.96 2.39
CA ALA A 97 -19.04 -1.90 2.16
C ALA A 97 -17.96 -1.90 3.25
N TRP A 98 -18.32 -2.04 4.52
CA TRP A 98 -17.39 -2.12 5.65
C TRP A 98 -16.47 -3.35 5.56
N ARG A 99 -17.03 -4.53 5.28
CA ARG A 99 -16.23 -5.75 5.10
C ARG A 99 -15.25 -5.59 3.94
N SER A 100 -15.74 -5.14 2.78
CA SER A 100 -14.92 -4.92 1.61
C SER A 100 -13.78 -3.94 1.85
N ALA A 101 -14.03 -2.83 2.55
CA ALA A 101 -12.98 -1.87 2.89
C ALA A 101 -11.92 -2.50 3.83
N PHE A 102 -12.35 -3.27 4.84
CA PHE A 102 -11.44 -3.96 5.76
C PHE A 102 -10.60 -5.01 5.03
N ASP A 103 -11.23 -5.86 4.22
CA ASP A 103 -10.54 -6.92 3.50
C ASP A 103 -9.48 -6.37 2.55
N ARG A 104 -9.82 -5.34 1.78
CA ARG A 104 -8.89 -4.73 0.81
C ARG A 104 -7.73 -3.98 1.44
N THR A 105 -7.93 -3.35 2.59
CA THR A 105 -6.91 -2.46 3.19
C THR A 105 -6.14 -3.15 4.30
N VAL A 106 -6.84 -3.77 5.25
CA VAL A 106 -6.19 -4.35 6.44
C VAL A 106 -5.82 -5.80 6.20
N LEU A 107 -6.81 -6.63 5.84
CA LEU A 107 -6.60 -8.08 5.72
C LEU A 107 -5.60 -8.40 4.60
N SER A 108 -5.67 -7.71 3.47
CA SER A 108 -4.71 -7.87 2.36
C SER A 108 -3.26 -7.62 2.80
N ALA A 109 -3.03 -6.55 3.57
CA ALA A 109 -1.69 -6.24 4.09
C ALA A 109 -1.24 -7.31 5.10
N VAL A 110 -2.11 -7.72 6.02
CA VAL A 110 -1.82 -8.76 7.03
C VAL A 110 -1.47 -10.08 6.37
N ILE A 111 -2.28 -10.55 5.41
CA ILE A 111 -2.06 -11.82 4.69
C ILE A 111 -0.77 -11.75 3.86
N THR A 112 -0.53 -10.63 3.16
CA THR A 112 0.70 -10.45 2.38
C THR A 112 1.93 -10.55 3.28
N VAL A 113 1.98 -9.79 4.37
CA VAL A 113 3.11 -9.81 5.30
C VAL A 113 3.30 -11.21 5.89
N ALA A 114 2.24 -11.90 6.28
CA ALA A 114 2.31 -13.27 6.77
C ALA A 114 2.84 -14.25 5.72
N ALA A 115 2.46 -14.10 4.45
CA ALA A 115 2.90 -14.97 3.37
C ALA A 115 4.40 -14.83 3.06
N VAL A 116 4.98 -13.63 3.24
CA VAL A 116 6.37 -13.33 2.88
C VAL A 116 7.31 -13.12 4.08
N ALA A 117 6.82 -13.28 5.31
CA ALA A 117 7.60 -13.02 6.53
C ALA A 117 8.94 -13.78 6.57
N ASP A 118 8.93 -15.04 6.11
CA ASP A 118 10.12 -15.90 6.08
C ASP A 118 11.10 -15.51 4.95
N ASN A 119 10.60 -14.86 3.90
CA ASN A 119 11.40 -14.41 2.76
C ASN A 119 12.10 -13.07 3.02
N LEU A 120 11.60 -12.27 4.00
CA LEU A 120 12.22 -10.99 4.36
C LEU A 120 13.57 -11.18 5.03
N ARG A 121 14.59 -10.51 4.51
CA ARG A 121 15.92 -10.47 5.11
C ARG A 121 15.92 -9.64 6.39
N SER A 122 16.84 -9.96 7.29
CA SER A 122 17.12 -9.10 8.43
C SER A 122 17.60 -7.73 7.95
N GLY A 123 17.09 -6.67 8.56
CA GLY A 123 17.34 -5.31 8.13
C GLY A 123 16.47 -4.84 6.95
N GLY A 124 15.51 -5.63 6.51
CA GLY A 124 14.56 -5.28 5.47
C GLY A 124 13.51 -4.28 5.90
N SER A 125 12.58 -3.95 5.00
CA SER A 125 11.51 -2.98 5.25
C SER A 125 10.16 -3.45 4.74
N ILE A 126 9.10 -3.07 5.44
CA ILE A 126 7.71 -3.22 5.04
C ILE A 126 7.09 -1.83 4.97
N VAL A 127 6.46 -1.51 3.85
CA VAL A 127 5.71 -0.26 3.68
C VAL A 127 4.27 -0.61 3.32
N THR A 128 3.34 -0.26 4.21
CA THR A 128 1.91 -0.42 3.93
C THR A 128 1.36 0.89 3.40
N VAL A 129 0.65 0.85 2.28
CA VAL A 129 0.06 2.04 1.69
C VAL A 129 -1.42 2.08 2.00
N VAL A 130 -1.89 3.23 2.43
CA VAL A 130 -3.32 3.51 2.62
C VAL A 130 -3.76 4.45 1.52
N ALA A 131 -4.44 3.92 0.51
CA ALA A 131 -5.02 4.74 -0.54
C ALA A 131 -6.20 5.56 0.00
N ASP A 132 -6.34 6.78 -0.49
CA ASP A 132 -7.46 7.65 -0.15
C ASP A 132 -8.42 7.74 -1.32
N ASP A 133 -9.50 7.00 -1.26
CA ASP A 133 -10.49 7.03 -2.33
C ASP A 133 -11.66 8.00 -2.07
N SER A 134 -11.74 8.64 -0.94
CA SER A 134 -12.74 9.69 -0.64
C SER A 134 -13.07 9.82 0.86
N GLY A 135 -12.92 10.99 1.40
CA GLY A 135 -13.52 11.42 2.67
C GLY A 135 -13.04 10.72 3.94
N ASP A 136 -12.84 11.51 5.01
CA ASP A 136 -12.45 10.98 6.35
C ASP A 136 -13.64 10.41 7.14
N ASP A 137 -14.70 9.99 6.46
CA ASP A 137 -15.90 9.44 7.06
C ASP A 137 -16.14 7.98 6.63
N GLY A 138 -16.87 7.26 7.47
CA GLY A 138 -17.27 5.88 7.19
C GLY A 138 -16.15 4.84 7.29
N PRO A 139 -16.23 3.76 6.48
CA PRO A 139 -15.32 2.62 6.60
C PRO A 139 -13.85 2.99 6.34
N ASN A 140 -13.58 3.93 5.43
CA ASN A 140 -12.21 4.29 5.05
C ASN A 140 -11.42 4.88 6.23
N ALA A 141 -12.01 5.77 7.03
CA ALA A 141 -11.36 6.30 8.23
C ALA A 141 -11.03 5.20 9.24
N ALA A 142 -11.96 4.28 9.46
CA ALA A 142 -11.77 3.18 10.40
C ALA A 142 -10.67 2.21 9.95
N VAL A 143 -10.62 1.84 8.66
CA VAL A 143 -9.58 0.93 8.16
C VAL A 143 -8.19 1.59 8.12
N LYS A 144 -8.11 2.91 7.88
CA LYS A 144 -6.87 3.68 8.02
C LYS A 144 -6.33 3.57 9.45
N ALA A 145 -7.19 3.84 10.45
CA ALA A 145 -6.80 3.73 11.86
C ALA A 145 -6.41 2.30 12.23
N ALA A 146 -7.16 1.30 11.75
CA ALA A 146 -6.86 -0.11 11.99
C ALA A 146 -5.49 -0.52 11.42
N LEU A 147 -5.20 -0.16 10.17
CA LEU A 147 -3.91 -0.47 9.54
C LEU A 147 -2.75 0.28 10.22
N SER A 148 -2.94 1.55 10.58
CA SER A 148 -1.94 2.33 11.32
C SER A 148 -1.60 1.70 12.66
N ASN A 149 -2.61 1.30 13.43
CA ASN A 149 -2.41 0.66 14.72
C ASN A 149 -1.79 -0.74 14.60
N TRP A 150 -2.20 -1.52 13.60
CA TRP A 150 -1.59 -2.81 13.31
C TRP A 150 -0.11 -2.64 12.95
N THR A 151 0.24 -1.68 12.08
CA THR A 151 1.62 -1.35 11.71
C THR A 151 2.47 -1.01 12.92
N ALA A 152 1.96 -0.16 13.82
CA ALA A 152 2.65 0.18 15.06
C ALA A 152 2.86 -1.05 15.96
N GLY A 153 1.86 -1.91 16.08
CA GLY A 153 1.92 -3.14 16.87
C GLY A 153 2.90 -4.19 16.32
N GLN A 154 3.20 -4.19 15.02
CA GLN A 154 4.17 -5.12 14.42
C GLN A 154 5.63 -4.68 14.61
N ALA A 155 5.89 -3.42 14.94
CA ALA A 155 7.23 -2.84 14.97
C ALA A 155 8.17 -3.54 15.94
N ASP A 156 7.69 -3.90 17.13
CA ASP A 156 8.50 -4.58 18.15
C ASP A 156 8.91 -5.98 17.71
N HIS A 157 7.95 -6.75 17.20
CA HIS A 157 8.20 -8.11 16.74
C HIS A 157 9.19 -8.16 15.57
N LEU A 158 8.97 -7.33 14.56
CA LEU A 158 9.83 -7.23 13.37
C LEU A 158 11.19 -6.61 13.71
N GLY A 159 11.21 -5.69 14.68
CA GLY A 159 12.43 -5.02 15.18
C GLY A 159 13.48 -5.99 15.72
N THR A 160 13.08 -7.17 16.22
CA THR A 160 14.02 -8.22 16.66
C THR A 160 14.90 -8.74 15.52
N ARG A 161 14.44 -8.61 14.27
CA ARG A 161 15.19 -8.94 13.05
C ARG A 161 15.76 -7.69 12.37
N GLY A 162 15.62 -6.50 12.96
CA GLY A 162 15.99 -5.22 12.36
C GLY A 162 15.09 -4.81 11.19
N ILE A 163 13.93 -5.45 11.00
CA ILE A 163 12.98 -5.13 9.96
C ILE A 163 12.13 -3.93 10.41
N THR A 164 12.01 -2.91 9.57
CA THR A 164 11.12 -1.78 9.81
C THR A 164 9.76 -2.03 9.16
N ILE A 165 8.72 -1.50 9.78
CA ILE A 165 7.37 -1.48 9.19
C ILE A 165 6.74 -0.11 9.39
N ASN A 166 6.27 0.51 8.30
CA ASN A 166 5.66 1.83 8.34
C ASN A 166 4.45 1.90 7.40
N SER A 167 3.51 2.78 7.70
CA SER A 167 2.39 3.11 6.83
C SER A 167 2.62 4.44 6.12
N VAL A 168 2.24 4.51 4.85
CA VAL A 168 2.15 5.75 4.08
C VAL A 168 0.69 5.98 3.72
N ALA A 169 0.12 7.05 4.24
CA ALA A 169 -1.27 7.40 4.02
C ALA A 169 -1.39 8.67 3.16
N CYS A 170 -2.36 8.70 2.25
CA CYS A 170 -2.79 9.94 1.63
C CYS A 170 -3.35 10.88 2.71
N GLY A 171 -2.79 12.08 2.81
CA GLY A 171 -3.37 13.16 3.56
C GLY A 171 -4.37 13.94 2.71
N ARG A 172 -5.23 14.72 3.36
CA ARG A 172 -6.17 15.62 2.66
C ARG A 172 -5.42 16.63 1.81
N THR A 173 -5.78 16.73 0.55
CA THR A 173 -5.34 17.83 -0.30
C THR A 173 -6.30 19.01 -0.10
N ALA A 174 -5.85 20.09 0.53
CA ALA A 174 -6.59 21.33 0.50
C ALA A 174 -6.70 21.80 -0.96
N GLN A 175 -7.91 21.92 -1.48
CA GLN A 175 -8.12 22.62 -2.73
C GLN A 175 -7.81 24.11 -2.48
N ALA A 176 -6.65 24.55 -2.97
CA ALA A 176 -6.33 25.96 -2.94
C ALA A 176 -7.26 26.69 -3.95
N ASN A 177 -8.31 27.32 -3.44
CA ASN A 177 -9.20 28.18 -4.23
C ASN A 177 -8.55 29.54 -4.59
N TYR A 178 -7.22 29.59 -4.73
CA TYR A 178 -6.50 30.78 -5.17
C TYR A 178 -6.03 30.58 -6.61
N ALA A 179 -6.75 31.17 -7.55
CA ALA A 179 -6.33 31.32 -8.94
C ALA A 179 -5.09 32.23 -9.01
N GLY A 180 -3.90 31.66 -8.88
CA GLY A 180 -2.66 32.45 -8.98
C GLY A 180 -1.38 31.71 -8.59
N LEU A 181 -1.47 30.61 -7.88
CA LEU A 181 -0.33 29.78 -7.52
C LEU A 181 -0.54 28.34 -8.05
N ALA A 182 -0.75 28.21 -9.35
CA ALA A 182 -0.76 26.92 -10.02
C ALA A 182 0.67 26.36 -10.12
N VAL A 183 1.21 25.89 -9.02
CA VAL A 183 2.22 24.84 -9.08
C VAL A 183 1.47 23.60 -9.56
N ALA A 184 1.84 23.08 -10.74
CA ALA A 184 1.28 21.84 -11.25
C ALA A 184 1.29 20.78 -10.11
N PRO A 185 0.16 20.16 -9.79
CA PRO A 185 0.13 19.18 -8.72
C PRO A 185 1.06 18.04 -9.10
N SER A 186 2.13 17.83 -8.32
CA SER A 186 2.76 16.52 -8.32
C SER A 186 1.64 15.55 -7.94
N SER A 187 1.46 14.49 -8.72
CA SER A 187 0.38 13.54 -8.44
C SER A 187 0.67 12.90 -7.08
N VAL A 188 -0.33 12.83 -6.21
CA VAL A 188 -0.21 12.20 -4.90
C VAL A 188 0.43 10.80 -4.99
N PRO A 189 0.14 9.96 -6.01
CA PRO A 189 0.83 8.69 -6.24
C PRO A 189 2.36 8.81 -6.31
N ILE A 190 2.90 9.81 -6.98
CA ILE A 190 4.36 9.99 -7.10
C ILE A 190 4.98 10.33 -5.73
N GLU A 191 4.32 11.16 -4.93
CA GLU A 191 4.83 11.51 -3.60
C GLU A 191 4.78 10.32 -2.63
N ILE A 192 3.73 9.49 -2.71
CA ILE A 192 3.64 8.22 -1.98
C ILE A 192 4.78 7.28 -2.40
N ALA A 193 5.01 7.12 -3.71
CA ALA A 193 6.07 6.27 -4.22
C ALA A 193 7.47 6.73 -3.77
N ARG A 194 7.73 8.05 -3.76
CA ARG A 194 8.98 8.62 -3.24
C ARG A 194 9.19 8.33 -1.76
N LEU A 195 8.12 8.48 -0.97
CA LEU A 195 8.19 8.20 0.46
C LEU A 195 8.38 6.70 0.72
N ALA A 196 7.68 5.83 -0.01
CA ALA A 196 7.87 4.39 0.06
C ALA A 196 9.32 3.98 -0.29
N LEU A 197 9.88 4.55 -1.37
CA LEU A 197 11.27 4.33 -1.73
C LEU A 197 12.24 4.81 -0.64
N PHE A 198 12.01 5.99 -0.05
CA PHE A 198 12.83 6.49 1.06
C PHE A 198 12.79 5.55 2.28
N LEU A 199 11.60 5.09 2.67
CA LEU A 199 11.42 4.18 3.81
C LEU A 199 12.09 2.81 3.61
N ALA A 200 12.36 2.43 2.37
CA ALA A 200 13.11 1.22 2.02
C ALA A 200 14.64 1.41 2.09
N THR A 201 15.13 2.63 2.27
CA THR A 201 16.58 2.91 2.29
C THR A 201 17.19 2.77 3.68
N PRO A 202 18.52 2.55 3.78
CA PRO A 202 19.23 2.57 5.06
C PRO A 202 19.10 3.88 5.84
N ALA A 203 18.79 5.00 5.18
CA ALA A 203 18.57 6.29 5.83
C ALA A 203 17.32 6.28 6.74
N ALA A 204 16.34 5.43 6.44
CA ALA A 204 15.11 5.30 7.21
C ALA A 204 15.13 4.15 8.24
N ARG A 205 16.27 3.48 8.46
CA ARG A 205 16.37 2.27 9.31
C ARG A 205 15.93 2.44 10.78
N HIS A 206 15.78 3.67 11.24
CA HIS A 206 15.31 3.99 12.60
C HIS A 206 13.88 4.52 12.62
N ILE A 207 13.21 4.54 11.45
CA ILE A 207 11.79 4.89 11.34
C ILE A 207 11.02 3.58 11.27
N THR A 208 10.25 3.26 12.32
CA THR A 208 9.42 2.06 12.37
C THR A 208 8.16 2.31 13.20
N GLY A 209 7.08 1.60 12.88
CA GLY A 209 5.79 1.74 13.56
C GLY A 209 5.06 3.05 13.27
N GLN A 210 5.51 3.83 12.27
CA GLN A 210 4.97 5.16 12.01
C GLN A 210 3.95 5.14 10.87
N THR A 211 2.98 6.05 10.96
CA THR A 211 2.11 6.41 9.84
C THR A 211 2.48 7.81 9.35
N LEU A 212 2.99 7.87 8.12
CA LEU A 212 3.41 9.12 7.50
C LEU A 212 2.35 9.57 6.49
N HIS A 213 1.93 10.83 6.60
CA HIS A 213 0.89 11.39 5.74
C HIS A 213 1.50 12.20 4.61
N VAL A 214 1.13 11.87 3.38
CA VAL A 214 1.49 12.61 2.17
C VAL A 214 0.31 13.51 1.81
N GLY A 215 0.46 14.82 1.98
CA GLY A 215 -0.61 15.78 1.69
C GLY A 215 -0.09 17.22 1.68
N ARG A 216 -0.91 18.15 1.20
CA ARG A 216 -0.56 19.56 1.10
C ARG A 216 -1.10 20.38 2.28
N GLY A 217 -0.70 20.03 3.51
CA GLY A 217 -0.96 20.87 4.68
C GLY A 217 -2.42 21.01 5.10
N ALA A 218 -3.32 20.17 4.64
CA ALA A 218 -4.65 20.09 5.22
C ALA A 218 -4.53 19.51 6.64
N ALA A 219 -5.27 20.08 7.58
CA ALA A 219 -5.20 19.72 8.98
C ALA A 219 -5.30 18.20 9.18
N VAL A 220 -4.25 17.61 9.70
CA VAL A 220 -4.28 16.26 10.23
C VAL A 220 -5.03 16.36 11.55
N SER A 221 -6.16 15.69 11.67
CA SER A 221 -6.85 15.55 12.94
C SER A 221 -5.95 14.72 13.85
N TYR A 222 -5.36 15.35 14.84
CA TYR A 222 -4.67 14.65 15.91
C TYR A 222 -5.74 14.00 16.79
N GLY A 223 -5.90 12.71 16.68
CA GLY A 223 -6.67 11.90 17.61
C GLY A 223 -5.81 11.47 18.78
#